data_4ecf2b8618ea9060048dc7f0ad004ed4
#
_entry.id   4ecf2b8618ea9060048dc7f0ad004ed4
#
_cell.length_a   1.000
_cell.length_b   1.000
_cell.length_c   1.000
_cell.angle_alpha   90.00
_cell.angle_beta   90.00
_cell.angle_gamma   90.00
#
_symmetry.space_group_name_H-M   'P 1'
#
loop_
_entity.id
_entity.type
_entity.pdbx_description
1 polymer ?
#
loop_
_entity_poly.entity_id
_entity_poly.type
_entity_poly.pdbx_seq_one_letter_code
_entity_poly.pdbx_strand_id
1 'polypeptide(L)'
;MNNSEFTLKEQRLLKITDAVLVVCPVDHPVLPKVPNYVVALEGLREKRGMVGEYSVVRLHAKASKEVFVSDAQNEKTTLVAHVADFTGAFKEYANKEKNAHLAKALKKFTFSSLIKLNPLTLTTTLTAFASTVENLDALRLKDYAIDKDWLPALRAYLSSFEKIQSLKDVSKTNKPKANVNFKSTMADIDGYISTLTNLVIGYKKDTPEFYASCLQALTENKKTAAKKAPAKKEPLPDGEKKVVPLRKKRTTTKEVPPIVVNTDTEMKV
;
A
#
# COMPACT_ATOMS: atom_id res chain seq x y z
N MET A 1 11.00 -19.50 5.88
CA MET A 1 10.57 -18.12 5.51
C MET A 1 11.18 -17.77 4.16
N ASN A 2 10.36 -17.37 3.19
CA ASN A 2 10.85 -16.95 1.87
C ASN A 2 11.61 -15.62 2.00
N ASN A 3 12.91 -15.64 1.65
CA ASN A 3 13.80 -14.48 1.75
C ASN A 3 13.42 -13.27 0.86
N SER A 4 12.42 -13.44 -0.02
CA SER A 4 11.97 -12.39 -0.96
C SER A 4 11.18 -11.24 -0.31
N GLU A 5 10.77 -11.39 0.94
CA GLU A 5 9.89 -10.43 1.65
C GLU A 5 10.65 -9.38 2.45
N PHE A 6 11.92 -9.63 2.72
CA PHE A 6 12.79 -8.75 3.48
C PHE A 6 13.73 -7.99 2.57
N THR A 7 13.99 -6.74 2.89
CA THR A 7 15.06 -5.99 2.23
C THR A 7 16.42 -6.64 2.52
N LEU A 8 17.40 -6.40 1.67
CA LEU A 8 18.78 -6.91 1.88
C LEU A 8 19.35 -6.50 3.23
N LYS A 9 19.00 -5.29 3.73
CA LYS A 9 19.42 -4.81 5.05
C LYS A 9 18.77 -5.64 6.16
N GLU A 10 17.47 -5.87 6.08
CA GLU A 10 16.71 -6.70 7.05
C GLU A 10 17.23 -8.13 7.06
N GLN A 11 17.46 -8.74 5.91
CA GLN A 11 18.02 -10.10 5.79
C GLN A 11 19.41 -10.21 6.45
N ARG A 12 20.28 -9.21 6.24
CA ARG A 12 21.61 -9.19 6.87
C ARG A 12 21.49 -9.07 8.39
N LEU A 13 20.63 -8.20 8.87
CA LEU A 13 20.43 -8.00 10.30
C LEU A 13 19.90 -9.28 10.96
N LEU A 14 18.95 -9.97 10.35
CA LEU A 14 18.44 -11.25 10.85
C LEU A 14 19.50 -12.35 10.85
N LYS A 15 20.36 -12.43 9.83
CA LYS A 15 21.47 -13.37 9.79
C LYS A 15 22.48 -13.13 10.91
N ILE A 16 22.83 -11.86 11.18
CA ILE A 16 23.70 -11.51 12.30
C ILE A 16 23.03 -11.91 13.61
N THR A 17 21.73 -11.60 13.77
CA THR A 17 20.96 -11.97 14.96
C THR A 17 20.99 -13.47 15.21
N ASP A 18 20.68 -14.27 14.19
CA ASP A 18 20.67 -15.73 14.29
C ASP A 18 22.06 -16.28 14.62
N ALA A 19 23.13 -15.74 14.01
CA ALA A 19 24.51 -16.11 14.32
C ALA A 19 24.89 -15.80 15.77
N VAL A 20 24.53 -14.62 16.27
CA VAL A 20 24.79 -14.20 17.66
C VAL A 20 24.03 -15.10 18.64
N LEU A 21 22.76 -15.41 18.39
CA LEU A 21 21.95 -16.27 19.26
C LEU A 21 22.43 -17.72 19.30
N VAL A 22 23.11 -18.18 18.26
CA VAL A 22 23.77 -19.51 18.22
C VAL A 22 25.05 -19.51 19.03
N VAL A 23 25.90 -18.48 18.87
CA VAL A 23 27.18 -18.36 19.57
C VAL A 23 27.01 -18.06 21.06
N CYS A 24 25.96 -17.32 21.41
CA CYS A 24 25.69 -16.83 22.77
C CYS A 24 24.32 -17.33 23.25
N PRO A 25 24.15 -18.64 23.56
CA PRO A 25 22.92 -19.11 24.21
C PRO A 25 22.78 -18.48 25.60
N VAL A 26 21.55 -18.25 26.05
CA VAL A 26 21.27 -17.54 27.33
C VAL A 26 21.90 -18.21 28.54
N ASP A 27 22.09 -19.51 28.52
CA ASP A 27 22.71 -20.34 29.54
C ASP A 27 24.24 -20.48 29.43
N HIS A 28 24.87 -19.71 28.54
CA HIS A 28 26.32 -19.78 28.35
C HIS A 28 27.08 -19.34 29.61
N PRO A 29 28.01 -20.15 30.14
CA PRO A 29 28.66 -19.93 31.44
C PRO A 29 29.49 -18.65 31.54
N VAL A 30 29.86 -18.05 30.42
CA VAL A 30 30.65 -16.81 30.35
C VAL A 30 29.80 -15.55 30.49
N LEU A 31 28.51 -15.62 30.14
CA LEU A 31 27.62 -14.44 30.08
C LEU A 31 27.48 -13.65 31.41
N PRO A 32 27.40 -14.30 32.60
CA PRO A 32 27.25 -13.58 33.85
C PRO A 32 28.38 -12.56 34.16
N LYS A 33 29.55 -12.68 33.50
CA LYS A 33 30.67 -11.75 33.69
C LYS A 33 30.41 -10.32 33.24
N VAL A 34 29.44 -10.14 32.29
CA VAL A 34 29.02 -8.83 31.80
C VAL A 34 27.49 -8.76 31.82
N PRO A 35 26.86 -8.39 32.94
CA PRO A 35 25.38 -8.45 33.11
C PRO A 35 24.59 -7.71 32.03
N ASN A 36 25.05 -6.54 31.62
CA ASN A 36 24.39 -5.76 30.55
C ASN A 36 24.43 -6.46 29.19
N TYR A 37 25.39 -7.35 28.96
CA TYR A 37 25.42 -8.20 27.77
C TYR A 37 24.30 -9.22 27.79
N VAL A 38 24.02 -9.83 28.96
CA VAL A 38 22.90 -10.77 29.14
C VAL A 38 21.56 -10.07 28.84
N VAL A 39 21.34 -8.89 29.43
CA VAL A 39 20.10 -8.11 29.19
C VAL A 39 19.93 -7.77 27.69
N ALA A 40 21.00 -7.37 27.03
CA ALA A 40 20.94 -7.07 25.58
C ALA A 40 20.68 -8.35 24.75
N LEU A 41 21.22 -9.49 25.15
CA LEU A 41 21.01 -10.76 24.47
C LEU A 41 19.57 -11.29 24.63
N GLU A 42 19.00 -11.18 25.83
CA GLU A 42 17.60 -11.51 26.09
C GLU A 42 16.65 -10.63 25.30
N GLY A 43 16.89 -9.31 25.29
CA GLY A 43 16.13 -8.37 24.47
C GLY A 43 16.23 -8.69 22.97
N LEU A 44 17.43 -9.04 22.48
CA LEU A 44 17.63 -9.48 21.11
C LEU A 44 16.82 -10.74 20.79
N ARG A 45 16.81 -11.72 21.69
CA ARG A 45 16.07 -12.99 21.54
C ARG A 45 14.56 -12.75 21.48
N GLU A 46 14.04 -11.92 22.40
CA GLU A 46 12.63 -11.52 22.42
C GLU A 46 12.21 -10.87 21.10
N LYS A 47 12.96 -9.84 20.68
CA LYS A 47 12.64 -9.13 19.42
C LYS A 47 12.78 -10.01 18.19
N ARG A 48 13.74 -10.94 18.19
CA ARG A 48 13.86 -11.93 17.11
C ARG A 48 12.65 -12.85 17.02
N GLY A 49 12.07 -13.27 18.14
CA GLY A 49 10.81 -14.00 18.20
C GLY A 49 9.65 -13.23 17.56
N MET A 50 9.51 -11.97 17.90
CA MET A 50 8.45 -11.09 17.39
C MET A 50 8.53 -10.85 15.86
N VAL A 51 9.71 -10.93 15.25
CA VAL A 51 9.87 -10.72 13.78
C VAL A 51 9.01 -11.72 12.99
N GLY A 52 8.93 -12.97 13.41
CA GLY A 52 8.11 -13.98 12.76
C GLY A 52 6.64 -13.58 12.73
N GLU A 53 6.10 -13.20 13.90
CA GLU A 53 4.71 -12.80 14.07
C GLU A 53 4.37 -11.53 13.24
N TYR A 54 5.20 -10.49 13.35
CA TYR A 54 4.98 -9.24 12.62
C TYR A 54 5.15 -9.39 11.11
N SER A 55 6.00 -10.29 10.64
CA SER A 55 6.11 -10.57 9.21
C SER A 55 4.84 -11.22 8.66
N VAL A 56 4.26 -12.18 9.39
CA VAL A 56 2.98 -12.81 9.03
C VAL A 56 1.85 -11.76 9.01
N VAL A 57 1.74 -10.93 10.05
CA VAL A 57 0.73 -9.86 10.11
C VAL A 57 0.88 -8.89 8.93
N ARG A 58 2.12 -8.52 8.59
CA ARG A 58 2.42 -7.64 7.45
C ARG A 58 1.98 -8.24 6.11
N LEU A 59 2.21 -9.54 5.92
CA LEU A 59 1.80 -10.27 4.72
C LEU A 59 0.28 -10.34 4.60
N HIS A 60 -0.39 -10.74 5.68
CA HIS A 60 -1.85 -10.77 5.71
C HIS A 60 -2.46 -9.40 5.43
N ALA A 61 -1.92 -8.35 6.03
CA ALA A 61 -2.39 -6.98 5.78
C ALA A 61 -2.16 -6.52 4.33
N LYS A 62 -1.08 -7.00 3.68
CA LYS A 62 -0.82 -6.74 2.26
C LYS A 62 -1.80 -7.50 1.37
N ALA A 63 -1.95 -8.80 1.58
CA ALA A 63 -2.84 -9.67 0.80
C ALA A 63 -4.30 -9.20 0.92
N SER A 64 -4.78 -8.95 2.14
CA SER A 64 -6.14 -8.45 2.39
C SER A 64 -6.41 -7.14 1.66
N LYS A 65 -5.43 -6.22 1.64
CA LYS A 65 -5.58 -4.96 0.92
C LYS A 65 -5.75 -5.18 -0.58
N GLU A 66 -4.97 -6.07 -1.19
CA GLU A 66 -5.03 -6.35 -2.62
C GLU A 66 -6.39 -6.99 -3.01
N VAL A 67 -6.87 -7.94 -2.20
CA VAL A 67 -8.19 -8.56 -2.38
C VAL A 67 -9.30 -7.50 -2.28
N PHE A 68 -9.36 -6.73 -1.21
CA PHE A 68 -10.43 -5.73 -1.04
C PHE A 68 -10.39 -4.61 -2.08
N VAL A 69 -9.24 -4.28 -2.66
CA VAL A 69 -9.16 -3.32 -3.78
C VAL A 69 -9.78 -3.91 -5.03
N SER A 70 -9.50 -5.18 -5.34
CA SER A 70 -10.08 -5.89 -6.47
C SER A 70 -11.59 -6.05 -6.31
N ASP A 71 -12.03 -6.53 -5.15
CA ASP A 71 -13.45 -6.74 -4.86
C ASP A 71 -14.24 -5.44 -4.92
N ALA A 72 -13.70 -4.34 -4.37
CA ALA A 72 -14.34 -3.03 -4.45
C ALA A 72 -14.48 -2.52 -5.89
N GLN A 73 -13.53 -2.85 -6.77
CA GLN A 73 -13.63 -2.49 -8.17
C GLN A 73 -14.68 -3.36 -8.90
N ASN A 74 -14.73 -4.65 -8.59
CA ASN A 74 -15.72 -5.58 -9.16
C ASN A 74 -17.14 -5.18 -8.73
N GLU A 75 -17.37 -4.96 -7.44
CA GLU A 75 -18.67 -4.52 -6.91
C GLU A 75 -19.11 -3.18 -7.52
N LYS A 76 -18.17 -2.24 -7.67
CA LYS A 76 -18.44 -0.97 -8.35
C LYS A 76 -18.90 -1.18 -9.79
N THR A 77 -18.22 -2.06 -10.51
CA THR A 77 -18.55 -2.36 -11.92
C THR A 77 -19.94 -2.99 -12.03
N THR A 78 -20.25 -3.96 -11.18
CA THR A 78 -21.56 -4.63 -11.14
C THR A 78 -22.69 -3.64 -10.80
N LEU A 79 -22.50 -2.81 -9.77
CA LEU A 79 -23.45 -1.78 -9.39
C LEU A 79 -23.71 -0.78 -10.52
N VAL A 80 -22.64 -0.31 -11.18
CA VAL A 80 -22.76 0.65 -12.29
C VAL A 80 -23.41 0.02 -13.52
N ALA A 81 -23.10 -1.25 -13.83
CA ALA A 81 -23.71 -1.97 -14.93
C ALA A 81 -25.22 -2.12 -14.71
N HIS A 82 -25.64 -2.57 -13.52
CA HIS A 82 -27.05 -2.71 -13.17
C HIS A 82 -27.86 -1.43 -13.40
N VAL A 83 -27.30 -0.26 -13.08
CA VAL A 83 -27.96 1.03 -13.32
C VAL A 83 -27.92 1.43 -14.80
N ALA A 84 -26.76 1.26 -15.43
CA ALA A 84 -26.56 1.68 -16.82
C ALA A 84 -27.44 0.90 -17.81
N ASP A 85 -27.64 -0.39 -17.57
CA ASP A 85 -28.45 -1.28 -18.42
C ASP A 85 -29.92 -0.84 -18.48
N PHE A 86 -30.44 -0.31 -17.38
CA PHE A 86 -31.83 0.16 -17.30
C PHE A 86 -32.00 1.66 -17.58
N THR A 87 -30.92 2.41 -17.78
CA THR A 87 -30.98 3.87 -18.02
C THR A 87 -31.81 4.21 -19.26
N GLY A 88 -31.77 3.37 -20.29
CA GLY A 88 -32.62 3.53 -21.50
C GLY A 88 -34.11 3.46 -21.18
N ALA A 89 -34.52 2.42 -20.47
CA ALA A 89 -35.89 2.20 -20.05
C ALA A 89 -36.43 3.36 -19.16
N PHE A 90 -35.64 3.81 -18.21
CA PHE A 90 -36.00 4.97 -17.38
C PHE A 90 -36.07 6.27 -18.17
N LYS A 91 -35.30 6.46 -19.23
CA LYS A 91 -35.41 7.62 -20.11
C LYS A 91 -36.72 7.60 -20.92
N GLU A 92 -37.10 6.44 -21.46
CA GLU A 92 -38.37 6.30 -22.17
C GLU A 92 -39.55 6.55 -21.23
N TYR A 93 -39.53 6.00 -20.02
CA TYR A 93 -40.51 6.28 -18.97
C TYR A 93 -40.59 7.80 -18.71
N ALA A 94 -39.45 8.45 -18.42
CA ALA A 94 -39.40 9.88 -18.10
C ALA A 94 -39.94 10.77 -19.24
N ASN A 95 -39.68 10.40 -20.50
CA ASN A 95 -40.14 11.13 -21.67
C ASN A 95 -41.68 11.00 -21.83
N LYS A 96 -42.21 9.78 -21.74
CA LYS A 96 -43.63 9.50 -21.88
C LYS A 96 -44.46 10.12 -20.76
N GLU A 97 -43.98 10.03 -19.54
CA GLU A 97 -44.63 10.61 -18.35
C GLU A 97 -44.34 12.13 -18.20
N LYS A 98 -43.65 12.73 -19.18
CA LYS A 98 -43.26 14.16 -19.16
C LYS A 98 -42.52 14.58 -17.89
N ASN A 99 -41.77 13.68 -17.26
CA ASN A 99 -40.97 13.91 -16.09
C ASN A 99 -39.59 14.52 -16.48
N ALA A 100 -39.60 15.83 -16.75
CA ALA A 100 -38.41 16.54 -17.19
C ALA A 100 -37.26 16.50 -16.18
N HIS A 101 -37.55 16.42 -14.89
CA HIS A 101 -36.55 16.34 -13.83
C HIS A 101 -35.80 15.02 -13.86
N LEU A 102 -36.50 13.91 -13.96
CA LEU A 102 -35.95 12.57 -14.09
C LEU A 102 -35.15 12.46 -15.41
N ALA A 103 -35.70 12.91 -16.54
CA ALA A 103 -35.03 12.88 -17.84
C ALA A 103 -33.69 13.66 -17.83
N LYS A 104 -33.63 14.79 -17.14
CA LYS A 104 -32.39 15.59 -16.96
C LYS A 104 -31.37 14.84 -16.10
N ALA A 105 -31.80 14.23 -14.99
CA ALA A 105 -30.92 13.46 -14.13
C ALA A 105 -30.29 12.27 -14.86
N LEU A 106 -31.08 11.52 -15.63
CA LEU A 106 -30.66 10.32 -16.37
C LEU A 106 -29.64 10.60 -17.50
N LYS A 107 -29.42 11.85 -17.92
CA LYS A 107 -28.37 12.20 -18.89
C LYS A 107 -26.97 11.83 -18.39
N LYS A 108 -26.76 11.86 -17.06
CA LYS A 108 -25.48 11.54 -16.42
C LYS A 108 -25.34 10.07 -16.02
N PHE A 109 -26.37 9.25 -16.18
CA PHE A 109 -26.40 7.85 -15.77
C PHE A 109 -25.95 6.92 -16.92
N THR A 110 -24.75 7.16 -17.43
CA THR A 110 -24.09 6.26 -18.37
C THR A 110 -23.01 5.47 -17.64
N PHE A 111 -22.71 4.26 -18.09
CA PHE A 111 -21.63 3.44 -17.52
C PHE A 111 -20.32 4.24 -17.39
N SER A 112 -19.91 4.91 -18.49
CA SER A 112 -18.68 5.69 -18.55
C SER A 112 -18.65 6.89 -17.60
N SER A 113 -19.80 7.47 -17.27
CA SER A 113 -19.91 8.57 -16.31
C SER A 113 -19.90 8.09 -14.87
N LEU A 114 -20.70 7.07 -14.56
CA LEU A 114 -20.84 6.53 -13.20
C LEU A 114 -19.56 5.84 -12.73
N ILE A 115 -18.89 5.07 -13.60
CA ILE A 115 -17.67 4.35 -13.22
C ILE A 115 -16.52 5.29 -12.81
N LYS A 116 -16.51 6.54 -13.28
CA LYS A 116 -15.50 7.56 -12.95
C LYS A 116 -15.76 8.27 -11.62
N LEU A 117 -16.95 8.17 -11.07
CA LEU A 117 -17.28 8.80 -9.79
C LEU A 117 -16.44 8.17 -8.66
N ASN A 118 -16.08 8.97 -7.67
CA ASN A 118 -15.49 8.41 -6.45
C ASN A 118 -16.57 7.62 -5.67
N PRO A 119 -16.17 6.70 -4.77
CA PRO A 119 -17.13 5.84 -4.06
C PRO A 119 -18.25 6.61 -3.36
N LEU A 120 -17.91 7.65 -2.60
CA LEU A 120 -18.88 8.44 -1.85
C LEU A 120 -19.90 9.13 -2.77
N THR A 121 -19.41 9.79 -3.83
CA THR A 121 -20.28 10.45 -4.80
C THR A 121 -21.17 9.46 -5.54
N LEU A 122 -20.63 8.28 -5.89
CA LEU A 122 -21.41 7.23 -6.55
C LEU A 122 -22.53 6.75 -5.64
N THR A 123 -22.22 6.39 -4.38
CA THR A 123 -23.23 5.93 -3.41
C THR A 123 -24.30 7.00 -3.20
N THR A 124 -23.91 8.23 -2.91
CA THR A 124 -24.89 9.34 -2.72
C THR A 124 -25.79 9.54 -3.94
N THR A 125 -25.20 9.52 -5.14
CA THR A 125 -25.95 9.69 -6.40
C THR A 125 -26.96 8.55 -6.63
N LEU A 126 -26.53 7.31 -6.41
CA LEU A 126 -27.38 6.16 -6.64
C LEU A 126 -28.43 5.96 -5.54
N THR A 127 -28.13 6.33 -4.28
CA THR A 127 -29.12 6.36 -3.21
C THR A 127 -30.21 7.39 -3.49
N ALA A 128 -29.83 8.60 -3.93
CA ALA A 128 -30.82 9.63 -4.33
C ALA A 128 -31.66 9.17 -5.53
N PHE A 129 -31.05 8.47 -6.48
CA PHE A 129 -31.77 7.88 -7.60
C PHE A 129 -32.75 6.78 -7.15
N ALA A 130 -32.31 5.87 -6.28
CA ALA A 130 -33.17 4.84 -5.70
C ALA A 130 -34.40 5.44 -5.01
N SER A 131 -34.21 6.49 -4.21
CA SER A 131 -35.32 7.22 -3.57
C SER A 131 -36.24 7.90 -4.58
N THR A 132 -35.71 8.38 -5.71
CA THR A 132 -36.54 8.94 -6.79
C THR A 132 -37.38 7.85 -7.43
N VAL A 133 -36.80 6.69 -7.73
CA VAL A 133 -37.50 5.55 -8.36
C VAL A 133 -38.57 4.99 -7.44
N GLU A 134 -38.36 4.97 -6.12
CA GLU A 134 -39.34 4.51 -5.13
C GLU A 134 -40.66 5.29 -5.18
N ASN A 135 -40.61 6.56 -5.57
CA ASN A 135 -41.77 7.41 -5.70
C ASN A 135 -42.46 7.35 -7.09
N LEU A 136 -41.97 6.48 -7.99
CA LEU A 136 -42.58 6.29 -9.30
C LEU A 136 -43.64 5.20 -9.25
N ASP A 137 -44.60 5.26 -10.18
CA ASP A 137 -45.67 4.27 -10.29
C ASP A 137 -45.09 2.91 -10.77
N ALA A 138 -45.07 1.93 -9.88
CA ALA A 138 -44.51 0.60 -10.13
C ALA A 138 -45.25 -0.16 -11.24
N LEU A 139 -46.55 0.09 -11.43
CA LEU A 139 -47.33 -0.55 -12.50
C LEU A 139 -46.90 -0.02 -13.87
N ARG A 140 -46.68 1.30 -13.95
CA ARG A 140 -46.19 1.94 -15.18
C ARG A 140 -44.75 1.58 -15.50
N LEU A 141 -43.90 1.43 -14.49
CA LEU A 141 -42.50 1.02 -14.70
C LEU A 141 -42.39 -0.35 -15.40
N LYS A 142 -43.33 -1.25 -15.11
CA LYS A 142 -43.40 -2.58 -15.76
C LYS A 142 -43.61 -2.48 -17.27
N ASP A 143 -44.37 -1.49 -17.76
CA ASP A 143 -44.60 -1.26 -19.19
C ASP A 143 -43.30 -0.91 -19.94
N TYR A 144 -42.25 -0.49 -19.22
CA TYR A 144 -40.93 -0.18 -19.75
C TYR A 144 -39.88 -1.25 -19.40
N ALA A 145 -40.33 -2.48 -19.09
CA ALA A 145 -39.46 -3.59 -18.70
C ALA A 145 -38.61 -3.34 -17.43
N ILE A 146 -39.06 -2.44 -16.54
CA ILE A 146 -38.44 -2.19 -15.24
C ILE A 146 -39.23 -2.99 -14.21
N ASP A 147 -38.66 -4.12 -13.80
CA ASP A 147 -39.32 -5.05 -12.89
C ASP A 147 -39.34 -4.51 -11.46
N LYS A 148 -40.33 -4.97 -10.67
CA LYS A 148 -40.45 -4.63 -9.24
C LYS A 148 -39.19 -4.99 -8.42
N ASP A 149 -38.43 -5.98 -8.87
CA ASP A 149 -37.24 -6.47 -8.20
C ASP A 149 -35.99 -5.64 -8.52
N TRP A 150 -36.06 -4.71 -9.48
CA TRP A 150 -34.92 -3.87 -9.87
C TRP A 150 -34.45 -2.96 -8.73
N LEU A 151 -35.37 -2.30 -8.01
CA LEU A 151 -35.02 -1.40 -6.91
C LEU A 151 -34.47 -2.14 -5.69
N PRO A 152 -35.07 -3.27 -5.22
CA PRO A 152 -34.44 -4.14 -4.23
C PRO A 152 -33.03 -4.59 -4.61
N ALA A 153 -32.81 -5.00 -5.86
CA ALA A 153 -31.51 -5.40 -6.36
C ALA A 153 -30.50 -4.24 -6.32
N LEU A 154 -30.89 -3.03 -6.75
CA LEU A 154 -30.04 -1.84 -6.66
C LEU A 154 -29.62 -1.57 -5.21
N ARG A 155 -30.54 -1.66 -4.26
CA ARG A 155 -30.25 -1.47 -2.83
C ARG A 155 -29.30 -2.54 -2.28
N ALA A 156 -29.46 -3.79 -2.73
CA ALA A 156 -28.56 -4.88 -2.36
C ALA A 156 -27.13 -4.62 -2.88
N TYR A 157 -26.98 -4.21 -4.14
CA TYR A 157 -25.67 -3.85 -4.71
C TYR A 157 -25.04 -2.64 -4.03
N LEU A 158 -25.82 -1.62 -3.68
CA LEU A 158 -25.32 -0.46 -2.89
C LEU A 158 -24.79 -0.90 -1.53
N SER A 159 -25.54 -1.72 -0.80
CA SER A 159 -25.13 -2.24 0.50
C SER A 159 -23.87 -3.08 0.42
N SER A 160 -23.77 -3.98 -0.58
CA SER A 160 -22.56 -4.78 -0.83
C SER A 160 -21.36 -3.89 -1.12
N PHE A 161 -21.51 -2.91 -1.99
CA PHE A 161 -20.45 -1.97 -2.34
C PHE A 161 -19.96 -1.17 -1.14
N GLU A 162 -20.87 -0.62 -0.31
CA GLU A 162 -20.52 0.11 0.92
C GLU A 162 -19.75 -0.76 1.91
N LYS A 163 -20.20 -2.01 2.11
CA LYS A 163 -19.53 -2.98 2.97
C LYS A 163 -18.08 -3.24 2.51
N ILE A 164 -17.89 -3.50 1.23
CA ILE A 164 -16.55 -3.73 0.67
C ILE A 164 -15.67 -2.48 0.74
N GLN A 165 -16.23 -1.28 0.52
CA GLN A 165 -15.48 -0.03 0.70
C GLN A 165 -15.03 0.17 2.14
N SER A 166 -15.88 -0.12 3.12
CA SER A 166 -15.52 -0.08 4.54
C SER A 166 -14.36 -1.04 4.85
N LEU A 167 -14.42 -2.29 4.40
CA LEU A 167 -13.33 -3.28 4.59
C LEU A 167 -12.02 -2.82 3.94
N LYS A 168 -12.09 -2.26 2.75
CA LYS A 168 -10.94 -1.68 2.05
C LYS A 168 -10.31 -0.52 2.84
N ASP A 169 -11.10 0.34 3.45
CA ASP A 169 -10.60 1.48 4.23
C ASP A 169 -9.98 1.03 5.56
N VAL A 170 -10.57 0.03 6.22
CA VAL A 170 -9.96 -0.64 7.39
C VAL A 170 -8.62 -1.28 6.99
N SER A 171 -8.54 -1.95 5.85
CA SER A 171 -7.29 -2.58 5.38
C SER A 171 -6.19 -1.57 5.07
N LYS A 172 -6.56 -0.35 4.61
CA LYS A 172 -5.59 0.74 4.38
C LYS A 172 -4.94 1.22 5.67
N THR A 173 -5.66 1.22 6.79
CA THR A 173 -5.13 1.62 8.11
C THR A 173 -4.31 0.52 8.77
N ASN A 174 -4.65 -0.74 8.57
CA ASN A 174 -3.94 -1.86 9.18
C ASN A 174 -2.54 -2.08 8.58
N LYS A 175 -2.37 -1.90 7.27
CA LYS A 175 -1.07 -2.07 6.61
C LYS A 175 0.02 -1.11 7.12
N PRO A 176 -0.21 0.21 7.28
CA PRO A 176 0.76 1.11 7.90
C PRO A 176 1.13 0.71 9.32
N LYS A 177 0.15 0.34 10.17
CA LYS A 177 0.40 -0.10 11.56
C LYS A 177 1.30 -1.34 11.60
N ALA A 178 0.99 -2.37 10.80
CA ALA A 178 1.81 -3.57 10.71
C ALA A 178 3.25 -3.27 10.26
N ASN A 179 3.42 -2.35 9.30
CA ASN A 179 4.75 -1.92 8.86
C ASN A 179 5.51 -1.14 9.93
N VAL A 180 4.82 -0.29 10.71
CA VAL A 180 5.45 0.48 11.81
C VAL A 180 5.97 -0.47 12.88
N ASN A 181 5.15 -1.42 13.34
CA ASN A 181 5.55 -2.41 14.34
C ASN A 181 6.75 -3.25 13.86
N PHE A 182 6.70 -3.74 12.63
CA PHE A 182 7.81 -4.49 12.04
C PHE A 182 9.10 -3.65 11.97
N LYS A 183 9.03 -2.40 11.48
CA LYS A 183 10.19 -1.50 11.40
C LYS A 183 10.76 -1.14 12.77
N SER A 184 9.89 -0.92 13.77
CA SER A 184 10.31 -0.66 15.15
C SER A 184 11.09 -1.85 15.70
N THR A 185 10.54 -3.07 15.54
CA THR A 185 11.22 -4.29 15.99
C THR A 185 12.58 -4.50 15.32
N MET A 186 12.68 -4.20 14.01
CA MET A 186 13.97 -4.27 13.30
C MET A 186 14.96 -3.20 13.78
N ALA A 187 14.49 -2.00 14.16
CA ALA A 187 15.33 -0.97 14.74
C ALA A 187 15.82 -1.37 16.15
N ASP A 188 14.95 -1.97 16.97
CA ASP A 188 15.33 -2.50 18.28
C ASP A 188 16.42 -3.56 18.15
N ILE A 189 16.27 -4.50 17.19
CA ILE A 189 17.30 -5.52 16.89
C ILE A 189 18.64 -4.87 16.51
N ASP A 190 18.63 -3.86 15.63
CA ASP A 190 19.85 -3.12 15.24
C ASP A 190 20.49 -2.45 16.46
N GLY A 191 19.69 -1.88 17.36
CA GLY A 191 20.11 -1.32 18.63
C GLY A 191 20.78 -2.36 19.55
N TYR A 192 20.15 -3.52 19.74
CA TYR A 192 20.74 -4.60 20.54
C TYR A 192 22.05 -5.14 19.94
N ILE A 193 22.13 -5.33 18.63
CA ILE A 193 23.36 -5.73 17.95
C ILE A 193 24.47 -4.70 18.17
N SER A 194 24.16 -3.42 18.09
CA SER A 194 25.12 -2.34 18.38
C SER A 194 25.58 -2.39 19.83
N THR A 195 24.67 -2.55 20.78
CA THR A 195 24.97 -2.70 22.21
C THR A 195 25.86 -3.90 22.48
N LEU A 196 25.51 -5.06 21.93
CA LEU A 196 26.29 -6.29 22.06
C LEU A 196 27.69 -6.12 21.46
N THR A 197 27.83 -5.45 20.32
CA THR A 197 29.12 -5.15 19.69
C THR A 197 30.03 -4.33 20.63
N ASN A 198 29.46 -3.37 21.35
CA ASN A 198 30.23 -2.53 22.30
C ASN A 198 30.58 -3.29 23.59
N LEU A 199 29.69 -4.16 24.08
CA LEU A 199 29.88 -4.87 25.34
C LEU A 199 30.76 -6.12 25.21
N VAL A 200 30.88 -6.72 24.03
CA VAL A 200 31.70 -7.91 23.81
C VAL A 200 33.17 -7.74 24.18
N ILE A 201 33.66 -6.49 24.17
CA ILE A 201 35.02 -6.15 24.59
C ILE A 201 35.34 -6.59 26.02
N GLY A 202 34.33 -6.65 26.91
CA GLY A 202 34.49 -7.13 28.31
C GLY A 202 34.96 -8.57 28.42
N TYR A 203 34.81 -9.38 27.34
CA TYR A 203 35.25 -10.79 27.31
C TYR A 203 36.67 -10.95 26.72
N LYS A 204 37.26 -9.89 26.15
CA LYS A 204 38.53 -9.95 25.41
C LYS A 204 39.68 -10.49 26.22
N LYS A 205 39.76 -10.11 27.51
CA LYS A 205 40.90 -10.46 28.39
C LYS A 205 40.73 -11.84 29.00
N ASP A 206 39.55 -12.14 29.50
CA ASP A 206 39.29 -13.36 30.29
C ASP A 206 38.89 -14.58 29.47
N THR A 207 38.26 -14.35 28.31
CA THR A 207 37.75 -15.41 27.43
C THR A 207 37.94 -15.01 25.95
N PRO A 208 39.21 -14.98 25.46
CA PRO A 208 39.53 -14.47 24.14
C PRO A 208 38.88 -15.27 22.99
N GLU A 209 38.68 -16.59 23.15
CA GLU A 209 37.99 -17.44 22.14
C GLU A 209 36.51 -17.09 22.02
N PHE A 210 35.83 -16.89 23.15
CA PHE A 210 34.45 -16.43 23.16
C PHE A 210 34.32 -15.03 22.55
N TYR A 211 35.23 -14.10 22.92
CA TYR A 211 35.28 -12.79 22.29
C TYR A 211 35.43 -12.86 20.77
N ALA A 212 36.35 -13.69 20.29
CA ALA A 212 36.58 -13.85 18.84
C ALA A 212 35.35 -14.41 18.12
N SER A 213 34.70 -15.40 18.69
CA SER A 213 33.48 -16.03 18.14
C SER A 213 32.32 -15.01 18.10
N CYS A 214 32.09 -14.26 19.19
CA CYS A 214 31.09 -13.20 19.23
C CYS A 214 31.37 -12.11 18.19
N LEU A 215 32.62 -11.65 18.11
CA LEU A 215 33.02 -10.62 17.15
C LEU A 215 32.84 -11.10 15.70
N GLN A 216 33.13 -12.34 15.42
CA GLN A 216 32.88 -12.96 14.13
C GLN A 216 31.39 -12.96 13.82
N ALA A 217 30.51 -13.46 14.70
CA ALA A 217 29.07 -13.47 14.53
C ALA A 217 28.49 -12.06 14.26
N LEU A 218 28.99 -11.04 15.01
CA LEU A 218 28.57 -9.65 14.87
C LEU A 218 29.09 -8.96 13.59
N THR A 219 30.16 -9.46 12.98
CA THR A 219 30.85 -8.79 11.85
C THR A 219 30.84 -9.57 10.53
N GLU A 220 30.45 -10.85 10.52
CA GLU A 220 30.54 -11.74 9.36
C GLU A 220 29.98 -11.18 8.05
N ASN A 221 29.04 -10.25 8.13
CA ASN A 221 28.44 -9.64 6.96
C ASN A 221 29.10 -8.32 6.47
N LYS A 222 30.13 -7.80 7.18
CA LYS A 222 30.88 -6.63 6.67
C LYS A 222 31.85 -7.01 5.56
N LYS A 223 32.40 -8.24 5.58
CA LYS A 223 33.43 -8.69 4.64
C LYS A 223 32.91 -9.04 3.24
N THR A 224 31.63 -9.45 3.12
CA THR A 224 31.02 -9.75 1.82
C THR A 224 30.65 -8.52 0.99
N ALA A 225 30.52 -7.35 1.62
CA ALA A 225 30.27 -6.09 0.91
C ALA A 225 31.56 -5.46 0.33
N ALA A 226 32.73 -5.75 0.93
CA ALA A 226 34.01 -5.19 0.49
C ALA A 226 34.66 -5.94 -0.71
N LYS A 227 34.17 -7.12 -1.09
CA LYS A 227 34.73 -7.91 -2.19
C LYS A 227 34.08 -7.72 -3.57
N LYS A 228 33.16 -6.78 -3.74
CA LYS A 228 32.76 -6.29 -5.07
C LYS A 228 33.39 -4.92 -5.33
N ALA A 229 34.71 -4.83 -5.29
CA ALA A 229 35.41 -3.78 -6.01
C ALA A 229 35.12 -3.97 -7.51
N PRO A 230 34.84 -2.90 -8.25
CA PRO A 230 34.56 -3.04 -9.68
C PRO A 230 35.78 -3.65 -10.37
N ALA A 231 35.54 -4.71 -11.15
CA ALA A 231 36.54 -5.27 -12.03
C ALA A 231 37.14 -4.11 -12.83
N LYS A 232 38.49 -3.94 -12.74
CA LYS A 232 39.26 -3.06 -13.61
C LYS A 232 38.85 -3.42 -15.03
N LYS A 233 38.23 -2.48 -15.75
CA LYS A 233 38.09 -2.57 -17.19
C LYS A 233 39.48 -2.55 -17.77
N GLU A 234 39.92 -3.65 -18.38
CA GLU A 234 41.05 -3.66 -19.26
C GLU A 234 40.84 -2.64 -20.38
N PRO A 235 41.88 -1.90 -20.80
CA PRO A 235 41.78 -0.98 -21.92
C PRO A 235 41.55 -1.75 -23.20
N LEU A 236 40.44 -1.51 -23.87
CA LEU A 236 40.17 -1.97 -25.23
C LEU A 236 41.14 -1.29 -26.21
N PRO A 237 41.68 -2.00 -27.20
CA PRO A 237 42.55 -1.40 -28.20
C PRO A 237 41.81 -0.42 -29.10
N ASP A 238 42.50 0.69 -29.43
CA ASP A 238 42.07 1.73 -30.38
C ASP A 238 41.60 1.13 -31.71
N GLY A 239 40.42 1.50 -32.14
CA GLY A 239 39.94 1.19 -33.47
C GLY A 239 38.46 1.55 -33.68
N GLU A 240 38.23 2.60 -34.43
CA GLU A 240 36.99 3.02 -35.08
C GLU A 240 36.05 3.98 -34.34
N LYS A 241 36.14 5.23 -34.72
CA LYS A 241 35.20 6.32 -34.50
C LYS A 241 33.85 6.02 -35.16
N LYS A 242 32.85 5.55 -34.40
CA LYS A 242 31.46 5.62 -34.83
C LYS A 242 30.86 6.94 -34.41
N VAL A 243 30.52 7.73 -35.43
CA VAL A 243 29.80 9.00 -35.32
C VAL A 243 28.40 8.72 -34.75
N VAL A 244 28.11 9.27 -33.57
CA VAL A 244 26.78 9.20 -32.95
C VAL A 244 26.03 10.45 -33.37
N PRO A 245 24.81 10.35 -33.95
CA PRO A 245 24.02 11.55 -34.31
C PRO A 245 23.47 12.23 -33.06
N LEU A 246 23.69 13.55 -32.98
CA LEU A 246 23.18 14.45 -31.96
C LEU A 246 21.64 14.41 -31.91
N ARG A 247 21.10 13.93 -30.81
CA ARG A 247 19.66 13.98 -30.49
C ARG A 247 19.29 15.39 -30.08
N LYS A 248 18.58 16.12 -30.96
CA LYS A 248 18.04 17.46 -30.71
C LYS A 248 17.17 17.48 -29.46
N LYS A 249 17.56 18.25 -28.45
CA LYS A 249 16.73 18.61 -27.29
C LYS A 249 15.54 19.46 -27.81
N ARG A 250 14.35 18.91 -27.57
CA ARG A 250 13.08 19.62 -27.80
C ARG A 250 12.79 20.48 -26.57
N THR A 251 13.11 21.79 -26.63
CA THR A 251 12.68 22.80 -25.67
C THR A 251 11.21 23.08 -25.91
N THR A 252 10.34 22.65 -25.03
CA THR A 252 8.96 23.11 -24.96
C THR A 252 8.89 24.32 -24.02
N THR A 253 8.91 25.48 -24.59
CA THR A 253 8.55 26.73 -23.93
C THR A 253 7.04 26.71 -23.68
N LYS A 254 6.61 26.62 -22.43
CA LYS A 254 5.21 26.88 -22.06
C LYS A 254 5.04 28.39 -21.93
N GLU A 255 4.33 28.98 -22.88
CA GLU A 255 3.78 30.33 -22.74
C GLU A 255 2.70 30.32 -21.66
N VAL A 256 2.85 31.20 -20.67
CA VAL A 256 1.86 31.52 -19.65
C VAL A 256 0.99 32.63 -20.20
N PRO A 257 -0.35 32.50 -20.30
CA PRO A 257 -1.22 33.56 -20.72
C PRO A 257 -1.32 34.64 -19.62
N PRO A 258 -1.45 35.93 -20.00
CA PRO A 258 -1.49 37.04 -19.06
C PRO A 258 -2.79 37.07 -18.25
N ILE A 259 -2.65 37.33 -16.96
CA ILE A 259 -3.74 37.55 -16.01
C ILE A 259 -4.37 38.93 -16.33
N VAL A 260 -5.61 38.92 -16.76
CA VAL A 260 -6.43 40.14 -16.87
C VAL A 260 -7.03 40.43 -15.49
N VAL A 261 -6.53 41.49 -14.87
CA VAL A 261 -7.12 42.05 -13.64
C VAL A 261 -8.22 43.03 -14.07
N ASN A 262 -9.48 42.65 -13.88
CA ASN A 262 -10.60 43.57 -13.96
C ASN A 262 -10.78 44.27 -12.60
N THR A 263 -10.31 45.47 -12.50
CA THR A 263 -10.70 46.49 -11.52
C THR A 263 -11.83 47.33 -12.10
N ASP A 264 -13.07 47.04 -11.72
CA ASP A 264 -14.16 48.02 -11.76
C ASP A 264 -15.19 47.62 -10.68
N THR A 265 -15.00 48.20 -9.51
CA THR A 265 -16.04 48.29 -8.49
C THR A 265 -16.42 49.75 -8.40
N GLU A 266 -17.40 50.18 -9.16
CA GLU A 266 -18.10 51.46 -8.88
C GLU A 266 -19.25 51.18 -7.87
N MET A 267 -19.08 51.84 -6.72
CA MET A 267 -20.11 52.06 -5.73
C MET A 267 -21.04 53.16 -6.24
N LYS A 268 -22.38 52.91 -6.26
CA LYS A 268 -23.42 53.98 -6.18
C LYS A 268 -24.47 53.55 -5.18
N VAL A 269 -24.50 54.33 -4.13
CA VAL A 269 -25.57 54.90 -3.29
C VAL A 269 -26.94 54.24 -3.40
#